data_7adbbc604c94205f342413a8c64202f2
#
_entry.id   7adbbc604c94205f342413a8c64202f2
#
_cell.length_a   1.000
_cell.length_b   1.000
_cell.length_c   1.000
_cell.angle_alpha   90.00
_cell.angle_beta   90.00
_cell.angle_gamma   90.00
#
_symmetry.space_group_name_H-M   'P 1'
#
loop_
_entity.id
_entity.type
_entity.pdbx_description
1 polymer ?
#
loop_
_entity_poly.entity_id
_entity_poly.type
_entity_poly.pdbx_seq_one_letter_code
_entity_poly.pdbx_strand_id
1 'polypeptide(L)'
;SYQIPIVAIEREAEYISSVTTDNYMGALQATTLLIRDKCDILIHINVNVEKTVPAYDRIRAFKETCEEYQVPYDIDLSVSGNSYQEILNEIRRIFTRIEEKYPNQKKGIFLSNDTYANMFLNLIFQKYRELPSFYEIIGFDNSPIASEAILPITTVGQQIDIIAQTAMELLVQQMEEQKKRSPKPLEKPVHKQITPILIRRNTTS
;
A
#
# COMPACT_ATOMS: atom_id res chain seq x y z
N SER A 1 39.22 -5.23 -4.49
CA SER A 1 38.03 -4.99 -5.31
C SER A 1 37.37 -3.69 -4.87
N TYR A 2 37.20 -2.75 -5.77
CA TYR A 2 36.45 -1.53 -5.51
C TYR A 2 34.98 -1.89 -5.33
N GLN A 3 34.45 -1.71 -4.12
CA GLN A 3 33.02 -1.83 -3.87
C GLN A 3 32.35 -0.51 -4.29
N ILE A 4 31.40 -0.59 -5.19
CA ILE A 4 30.62 0.57 -5.63
C ILE A 4 29.61 0.89 -4.53
N PRO A 5 29.55 2.16 -4.03
CA PRO A 5 28.48 2.58 -3.14
C PRO A 5 27.12 2.38 -3.79
N ILE A 6 26.22 1.67 -3.10
CA ILE A 6 24.89 1.39 -3.63
C ILE A 6 23.87 1.33 -2.50
N VAL A 7 22.71 1.94 -2.73
CA VAL A 7 21.55 1.89 -1.84
C VAL A 7 20.31 1.62 -2.68
N ALA A 8 19.55 0.59 -2.33
CA ALA A 8 18.28 0.28 -2.95
C ALA A 8 17.14 1.13 -2.36
N ILE A 9 16.21 1.54 -3.20
CA ILE A 9 15.00 2.26 -2.80
C ILE A 9 13.78 1.39 -3.15
N GLU A 10 12.85 1.24 -2.21
CA GLU A 10 11.62 0.44 -2.33
C GLU A 10 11.86 -1.04 -2.71
N ARG A 11 13.09 -1.50 -2.49
CA ARG A 11 13.48 -2.91 -2.64
C ARG A 11 14.43 -3.28 -1.52
N GLU A 12 14.26 -4.48 -0.99
CA GLU A 12 15.24 -5.09 -0.12
C GLU A 12 16.10 -6.09 -0.91
N ALA A 13 17.39 -6.05 -0.65
CA ALA A 13 18.34 -7.04 -1.11
C ALA A 13 19.26 -7.41 0.04
N GLU A 14 19.54 -8.69 0.23
CA GLU A 14 20.25 -9.21 1.39
C GLU A 14 21.60 -8.54 1.63
N TYR A 15 22.30 -8.17 0.56
CA TYR A 15 23.66 -7.65 0.62
C TYR A 15 23.80 -6.17 0.30
N ILE A 16 22.69 -5.45 0.15
CA ILE A 16 22.66 -4.04 -0.24
C ILE A 16 21.83 -3.27 0.77
N SER A 17 22.36 -2.13 1.25
CA SER A 17 21.58 -1.22 2.09
C SER A 17 20.34 -0.73 1.35
N SER A 18 19.24 -0.57 2.06
CA SER A 18 17.98 -0.18 1.47
C SER A 18 17.20 0.82 2.33
N VAL A 19 16.34 1.59 1.66
CA VAL A 19 15.33 2.43 2.29
C VAL A 19 13.99 2.11 1.65
N THR A 20 13.05 1.67 2.45
CA THR A 20 11.72 1.24 2.00
C THR A 20 10.63 1.91 2.81
N THR A 21 9.41 1.94 2.27
CA THR A 21 8.21 2.29 3.03
C THR A 21 7.87 1.15 4.00
N ASP A 22 7.48 1.50 5.22
CA ASP A 22 6.90 0.56 6.17
C ASP A 22 5.47 0.17 5.72
N ASN A 23 5.41 -0.85 4.86
CA ASN A 23 4.14 -1.34 4.30
C ASN A 23 3.20 -1.90 5.38
N TYR A 24 3.76 -2.53 6.42
CA TYR A 24 2.97 -3.03 7.55
C TYR A 24 2.25 -1.89 8.27
N MET A 25 3.00 -0.86 8.65
CA MET A 25 2.42 0.30 9.34
C MET A 25 1.41 1.04 8.47
N GLY A 26 1.65 1.14 7.16
CA GLY A 26 0.70 1.74 6.22
C GLY A 26 -0.64 1.00 6.17
N ALA A 27 -0.61 -0.31 6.04
CA ALA A 27 -1.82 -1.13 6.03
C ALA A 27 -2.51 -1.16 7.41
N LEU A 28 -1.75 -1.13 8.50
CA LEU A 28 -2.29 -0.97 9.85
C LEU A 28 -3.08 0.32 9.99
N GLN A 29 -2.56 1.44 9.52
CA GLN A 29 -3.25 2.74 9.54
C GLN A 29 -4.55 2.71 8.73
N ALA A 30 -4.52 2.17 7.51
CA ALA A 30 -5.69 2.03 6.65
C ALA A 30 -6.78 1.17 7.29
N THR A 31 -6.41 0.00 7.78
CA THR A 31 -7.33 -0.96 8.38
C THR A 31 -7.95 -0.40 9.66
N THR A 32 -7.16 0.23 10.52
CA THR A 32 -7.63 0.85 11.76
C THR A 32 -8.63 1.97 11.47
N LEU A 33 -8.43 2.77 10.41
CA LEU A 33 -9.40 3.79 10.02
C LEU A 33 -10.77 3.18 9.69
N LEU A 34 -10.80 2.12 8.87
CA LEU A 34 -12.04 1.44 8.50
C LEU A 34 -12.75 0.80 9.71
N ILE A 35 -11.99 0.26 10.65
CA ILE A 35 -12.54 -0.27 11.91
C ILE A 35 -13.16 0.87 12.74
N ARG A 36 -12.45 1.97 12.90
CA ARG A 36 -12.92 3.15 13.63
C ARG A 36 -14.19 3.74 13.03
N ASP A 37 -14.28 3.75 11.70
CA ASP A 37 -15.44 4.22 10.96
C ASP A 37 -16.61 3.21 10.94
N LYS A 38 -16.48 2.11 11.71
CA LYS A 38 -17.51 1.09 11.95
C LYS A 38 -18.01 0.42 10.67
N CYS A 39 -17.12 0.10 9.76
CA CYS A 39 -17.44 -0.78 8.65
C CYS A 39 -17.79 -2.18 9.19
N ASP A 40 -18.86 -2.77 8.67
CA ASP A 40 -19.36 -4.10 9.11
C ASP A 40 -18.47 -5.23 8.58
N ILE A 41 -17.89 -5.04 7.40
CA ILE A 41 -16.96 -5.96 6.76
C ILE A 41 -15.82 -5.18 6.13
N LEU A 42 -14.59 -5.61 6.34
CA LEU A 42 -13.40 -5.04 5.71
C LEU A 42 -12.90 -5.99 4.61
N ILE A 43 -12.57 -5.44 3.46
CA ILE A 43 -12.14 -6.24 2.30
C ILE A 43 -10.85 -5.65 1.75
N HIS A 44 -9.79 -6.47 1.70
CA HIS A 44 -8.53 -6.10 1.06
C HIS A 44 -8.45 -6.71 -0.33
N ILE A 45 -8.14 -5.88 -1.32
CA ILE A 45 -8.03 -6.27 -2.73
C ILE A 45 -6.59 -6.04 -3.18
N ASN A 46 -5.94 -7.10 -3.65
CA ASN A 46 -4.54 -7.07 -4.06
C ASN A 46 -4.25 -8.10 -5.15
N VAL A 47 -3.06 -8.04 -5.68
CA VAL A 47 -2.47 -9.13 -6.45
C VAL A 47 -1.93 -10.20 -5.49
N ASN A 48 -1.77 -11.41 -5.98
CA ASN A 48 -1.08 -12.44 -5.23
C ASN A 48 0.43 -12.15 -5.24
N VAL A 49 0.98 -11.84 -4.07
CA VAL A 49 2.42 -11.55 -3.88
C VAL A 49 3.06 -12.60 -2.99
N GLU A 50 4.32 -12.93 -3.28
CA GLU A 50 5.09 -13.85 -2.46
C GLU A 50 5.31 -13.30 -1.05
N LYS A 51 5.28 -14.17 -0.04
CA LYS A 51 5.43 -13.79 1.38
C LYS A 51 6.77 -13.14 1.71
N THR A 52 7.79 -13.37 0.89
CA THR A 52 9.13 -12.82 1.04
C THR A 52 9.28 -11.39 0.51
N VAL A 53 8.29 -10.89 -0.23
CA VAL A 53 8.31 -9.54 -0.81
C VAL A 53 7.76 -8.54 0.19
N PRO A 54 8.40 -7.37 0.39
CA PRO A 54 7.93 -6.34 1.34
C PRO A 54 6.47 -5.92 1.15
N ALA A 55 5.99 -5.93 -0.09
CA ALA A 55 4.59 -5.62 -0.41
C ALA A 55 3.58 -6.60 0.23
N TYR A 56 4.00 -7.82 0.58
CA TYR A 56 3.15 -8.77 1.30
C TYR A 56 2.76 -8.28 2.69
N ASP A 57 3.53 -7.40 3.29
CA ASP A 57 3.23 -6.81 4.59
C ASP A 57 1.91 -6.03 4.61
N ARG A 58 1.45 -5.52 3.47
CA ARG A 58 0.11 -4.90 3.36
C ARG A 58 -1.00 -5.92 3.63
N ILE A 59 -0.86 -7.12 3.07
CA ILE A 59 -1.82 -8.23 3.27
C ILE A 59 -1.75 -8.72 4.71
N ARG A 60 -0.54 -8.94 5.21
CA ARG A 60 -0.30 -9.45 6.56
C ARG A 60 -0.85 -8.52 7.63
N ALA A 61 -0.54 -7.22 7.55
CA ALA A 61 -1.00 -6.23 8.51
C ALA A 61 -2.54 -6.07 8.49
N PHE A 62 -3.16 -6.08 7.31
CA PHE A 62 -4.60 -6.04 7.19
C PHE A 62 -5.24 -7.24 7.92
N LYS A 63 -4.77 -8.44 7.63
CA LYS A 63 -5.27 -9.67 8.26
C LYS A 63 -5.09 -9.64 9.78
N GLU A 64 -3.87 -9.42 10.26
CA GLU A 64 -3.54 -9.42 11.68
C GLU A 64 -4.34 -8.36 12.45
N THR A 65 -4.52 -7.17 11.88
CA THR A 65 -5.31 -6.10 12.50
C THR A 65 -6.78 -6.47 12.60
N CYS A 66 -7.39 -7.03 11.55
CA CYS A 66 -8.76 -7.49 11.61
C CYS A 66 -8.95 -8.60 12.64
N GLU A 67 -8.02 -9.53 12.74
CA GLU A 67 -8.05 -10.61 13.73
C GLU A 67 -7.90 -10.09 15.16
N GLU A 68 -6.97 -9.14 15.39
CA GLU A 68 -6.77 -8.50 16.69
C GLU A 68 -8.03 -7.77 17.19
N TYR A 69 -8.68 -7.03 16.32
CA TYR A 69 -9.91 -6.30 16.66
C TYR A 69 -11.18 -7.14 16.51
N GLN A 70 -11.05 -8.40 16.11
CA GLN A 70 -12.17 -9.34 15.93
C GLN A 70 -13.27 -8.79 15.00
N VAL A 71 -12.87 -8.14 13.93
CA VAL A 71 -13.80 -7.62 12.91
C VAL A 71 -13.87 -8.57 11.71
N PRO A 72 -15.05 -8.74 11.11
CA PRO A 72 -15.19 -9.55 9.90
C PRO A 72 -14.35 -8.99 8.75
N TYR A 73 -13.66 -9.84 8.03
CA TYR A 73 -12.85 -9.44 6.90
C TYR A 73 -12.83 -10.47 5.76
N ASP A 74 -12.48 -10.03 4.59
CA ASP A 74 -12.23 -10.84 3.40
C ASP A 74 -10.98 -10.34 2.68
N ILE A 75 -10.27 -11.22 2.01
CA ILE A 75 -9.08 -10.88 1.22
C ILE A 75 -9.23 -11.49 -0.16
N ASP A 76 -9.18 -10.64 -1.19
CA ASP A 76 -9.19 -11.07 -2.58
C ASP A 76 -7.84 -10.76 -3.25
N LEU A 77 -7.10 -11.82 -3.59
CA LEU A 77 -5.80 -11.73 -4.24
C LEU A 77 -5.86 -12.12 -5.73
N SER A 78 -7.04 -12.05 -6.33
CA SER A 78 -7.26 -12.52 -7.70
C SER A 78 -6.99 -11.45 -8.77
N VAL A 79 -6.62 -10.23 -8.37
CA VAL A 79 -6.26 -9.19 -9.35
C VAL A 79 -5.05 -9.65 -10.16
N SER A 80 -5.23 -9.71 -11.46
CA SER A 80 -4.20 -10.10 -12.42
C SER A 80 -4.44 -9.44 -13.77
N GLY A 81 -3.42 -9.34 -14.58
CA GLY A 81 -3.50 -8.79 -15.94
C GLY A 81 -2.24 -8.01 -16.31
N ASN A 82 -2.02 -7.88 -17.62
CA ASN A 82 -0.89 -7.18 -18.21
C ASN A 82 -1.28 -5.82 -18.83
N SER A 83 -2.56 -5.49 -18.81
CA SER A 83 -3.08 -4.23 -19.32
C SER A 83 -4.08 -3.62 -18.34
N TYR A 84 -4.32 -2.31 -18.50
CA TYR A 84 -5.35 -1.59 -17.74
C TYR A 84 -6.71 -2.27 -17.85
N GLN A 85 -7.10 -2.66 -19.07
CA GLN A 85 -8.41 -3.27 -19.32
C GLN A 85 -8.57 -4.64 -18.67
N GLU A 86 -7.52 -5.46 -18.68
CA GLU A 86 -7.52 -6.77 -18.00
C GLU A 86 -7.68 -6.61 -16.50
N ILE A 87 -6.93 -5.69 -15.89
CA ILE A 87 -7.01 -5.39 -14.47
C ILE A 87 -8.41 -4.83 -14.12
N LEU A 88 -8.94 -3.91 -14.93
CA LEU A 88 -10.29 -3.36 -14.72
C LEU A 88 -11.36 -4.46 -14.77
N ASN A 89 -11.24 -5.42 -15.68
CA ASN A 89 -12.17 -6.55 -15.76
C ASN A 89 -12.13 -7.40 -14.47
N GLU A 90 -10.94 -7.63 -13.93
CA GLU A 90 -10.79 -8.35 -12.65
C GLU A 90 -11.38 -7.55 -11.47
N ILE A 91 -11.11 -6.25 -11.38
CA ILE A 91 -11.69 -5.38 -10.36
C ILE A 91 -13.23 -5.34 -10.48
N ARG A 92 -13.77 -5.31 -11.70
CA ARG A 92 -15.23 -5.40 -11.95
C ARG A 92 -15.81 -6.71 -11.45
N ARG A 93 -15.14 -7.81 -11.70
CA ARG A 93 -15.57 -9.14 -11.23
C ARG A 93 -15.58 -9.19 -9.69
N ILE A 94 -14.55 -8.64 -9.06
CA ILE A 94 -14.46 -8.54 -7.60
C ILE A 94 -15.57 -7.64 -7.04
N PHE A 95 -15.83 -6.49 -7.67
CA PHE A 95 -16.93 -5.60 -7.28
C PHE A 95 -18.28 -6.30 -7.32
N THR A 96 -18.58 -7.01 -8.42
CA THR A 96 -19.82 -7.79 -8.55
C THR A 96 -19.94 -8.82 -7.45
N ARG A 97 -18.89 -9.57 -7.15
CA ARG A 97 -18.86 -10.56 -6.07
C ARG A 97 -19.13 -9.94 -4.70
N ILE A 98 -18.53 -8.79 -4.42
CA ILE A 98 -18.72 -8.06 -3.15
C ILE A 98 -20.18 -7.60 -3.01
N GLU A 99 -20.76 -7.06 -4.07
CA GLU A 99 -22.17 -6.63 -4.11
C GLU A 99 -23.13 -7.78 -3.83
N GLU A 100 -22.86 -8.96 -4.37
CA GLU A 100 -23.68 -10.15 -4.16
C GLU A 100 -23.49 -10.74 -2.76
N LYS A 101 -22.26 -10.76 -2.26
CA LYS A 101 -21.92 -11.41 -0.99
C LYS A 101 -22.28 -10.56 0.23
N TYR A 102 -22.19 -9.24 0.12
CA TYR A 102 -22.36 -8.31 1.24
C TYR A 102 -23.37 -7.18 0.96
N PRO A 103 -24.60 -7.49 0.52
CA PRO A 103 -25.54 -6.48 0.00
C PRO A 103 -26.03 -5.47 1.04
N ASN A 104 -26.08 -5.85 2.32
CA ASN A 104 -26.66 -5.04 3.40
C ASN A 104 -25.64 -4.59 4.45
N GLN A 105 -24.37 -4.69 4.15
CA GLN A 105 -23.29 -4.35 5.08
C GLN A 105 -22.56 -3.08 4.64
N LYS A 106 -22.14 -2.28 5.61
CA LYS A 106 -21.16 -1.21 5.35
C LYS A 106 -19.80 -1.84 5.09
N LYS A 107 -19.28 -1.62 3.91
CA LYS A 107 -18.06 -2.23 3.38
C LYS A 107 -16.90 -1.23 3.39
N GLY A 108 -15.83 -1.59 4.08
CA GLY A 108 -14.56 -0.87 4.02
C GLY A 108 -13.61 -1.58 3.04
N ILE A 109 -13.29 -0.94 1.95
CA ILE A 109 -12.48 -1.51 0.87
C ILE A 109 -11.08 -0.90 0.92
N PHE A 110 -10.09 -1.72 1.22
CA PHE A 110 -8.68 -1.36 1.18
C PHE A 110 -8.01 -1.99 -0.05
N LEU A 111 -7.68 -1.16 -1.03
CA LEU A 111 -7.01 -1.59 -2.25
C LEU A 111 -5.51 -1.34 -2.16
N SER A 112 -4.72 -2.21 -2.75
CA SER A 112 -3.26 -2.20 -2.65
C SER A 112 -2.57 -0.97 -3.26
N ASN A 113 -3.28 -0.24 -4.14
CA ASN A 113 -2.80 1.02 -4.72
C ASN A 113 -3.96 1.91 -5.16
N ASP A 114 -3.63 3.18 -5.47
CA ASP A 114 -4.63 4.19 -5.84
C ASP A 114 -5.27 3.94 -7.22
N THR A 115 -4.55 3.30 -8.13
CA THR A 115 -5.11 2.94 -9.45
C THR A 115 -6.27 1.97 -9.31
N TYR A 116 -6.09 0.93 -8.50
CA TYR A 116 -7.17 -0.04 -8.21
C TYR A 116 -8.31 0.61 -7.43
N ALA A 117 -7.98 1.49 -6.49
CA ALA A 117 -9.00 2.25 -5.73
C ALA A 117 -9.84 3.12 -6.66
N ASN A 118 -9.23 3.80 -7.62
CA ASN A 118 -9.93 4.61 -8.61
C ASN A 118 -10.83 3.74 -9.52
N MET A 119 -10.34 2.59 -9.98
CA MET A 119 -11.15 1.64 -10.76
C MET A 119 -12.40 1.20 -9.99
N PHE A 120 -12.23 0.83 -8.73
CA PHE A 120 -13.31 0.39 -7.86
C PHE A 120 -14.32 1.53 -7.61
N LEU A 121 -13.83 2.73 -7.30
CA LEU A 121 -14.65 3.92 -7.11
C LEU A 121 -15.49 4.25 -8.36
N ASN A 122 -14.88 4.17 -9.55
CA ASN A 122 -15.60 4.41 -10.80
C ASN A 122 -16.72 3.39 -11.04
N LEU A 123 -16.53 2.12 -10.67
CA LEU A 123 -17.57 1.10 -10.74
C LEU A 123 -18.74 1.40 -9.80
N ILE A 124 -18.46 1.89 -8.60
CA ILE A 124 -19.50 2.34 -7.67
C ILE A 124 -20.28 3.51 -8.27
N PHE A 125 -19.60 4.52 -8.82
CA PHE A 125 -20.25 5.67 -9.46
C PHE A 125 -21.07 5.29 -10.70
N GLN A 126 -20.64 4.31 -11.48
CA GLN A 126 -21.42 3.78 -12.61
C GLN A 126 -22.74 3.19 -12.13
N LYS A 127 -22.76 2.51 -11.00
CA LYS A 127 -23.96 1.86 -10.46
C LYS A 127 -24.85 2.80 -9.66
N TYR A 128 -24.28 3.57 -8.74
CA TYR A 128 -25.02 4.34 -7.73
C TYR A 128 -25.08 5.84 -8.00
N ARG A 129 -24.26 6.36 -8.93
CA ARG A 129 -24.12 7.79 -9.25
C ARG A 129 -23.53 8.65 -8.13
N GLU A 130 -23.12 8.02 -7.07
CA GLU A 130 -22.48 8.62 -5.88
C GLU A 130 -21.63 7.56 -5.17
N LEU A 131 -20.89 7.98 -4.12
CA LEU A 131 -20.35 7.05 -3.15
C LEU A 131 -21.37 6.85 -2.03
N PRO A 132 -22.08 5.70 -1.97
CA PRO A 132 -23.07 5.46 -0.93
C PRO A 132 -22.43 5.38 0.46
N SER A 133 -23.19 5.70 1.50
CA SER A 133 -22.73 5.62 2.89
C SER A 133 -22.30 4.22 3.35
N PHE A 134 -22.67 3.18 2.61
CA PHE A 134 -22.29 1.80 2.88
C PHE A 134 -21.00 1.36 2.15
N TYR A 135 -20.24 2.30 1.59
CA TYR A 135 -18.89 2.09 1.07
C TYR A 135 -17.91 3.11 1.66
N GLU A 136 -16.76 2.62 2.08
CA GLU A 136 -15.56 3.43 2.28
C GLU A 136 -14.40 2.82 1.49
N ILE A 137 -13.54 3.66 0.92
CA ILE A 137 -12.45 3.24 0.06
C ILE A 137 -11.15 3.88 0.52
N ILE A 138 -10.11 3.05 0.62
CA ILE A 138 -8.74 3.50 0.87
C ILE A 138 -7.82 2.91 -0.18
N GLY A 139 -6.99 3.76 -0.78
CA GLY A 139 -5.91 3.37 -1.66
C GLY A 139 -4.56 3.32 -0.95
N PHE A 140 -3.50 3.29 -1.73
CA PHE A 140 -2.11 3.30 -1.25
C PHE A 140 -1.22 3.97 -2.30
N ASP A 141 -0.18 4.66 -1.88
CA ASP A 141 0.88 5.36 -2.60
C ASP A 141 0.74 6.89 -2.64
N ASN A 142 -0.44 7.46 -2.51
CA ASN A 142 -0.71 8.88 -2.74
C ASN A 142 -0.24 9.35 -4.13
N SER A 143 -0.53 8.55 -5.14
CA SER A 143 -0.28 8.92 -6.53
C SER A 143 -1.23 10.04 -6.99
N PRO A 144 -0.94 10.76 -8.09
CA PRO A 144 -1.79 11.87 -8.56
C PRO A 144 -3.26 11.49 -8.72
N ILE A 145 -3.54 10.25 -9.14
CA ILE A 145 -4.92 9.77 -9.31
C ILE A 145 -5.75 9.85 -8.03
N ALA A 146 -5.13 9.73 -6.85
CA ALA A 146 -5.85 9.80 -5.58
C ALA A 146 -6.50 11.17 -5.34
N SER A 147 -5.89 12.26 -5.81
CA SER A 147 -6.46 13.62 -5.71
C SER A 147 -7.28 14.03 -6.93
N GLU A 148 -7.05 13.41 -8.10
CA GLU A 148 -7.68 13.74 -9.37
C GLU A 148 -8.92 12.87 -9.68
N ALA A 149 -9.18 11.81 -8.91
CA ALA A 149 -10.33 10.94 -9.05
C ALA A 149 -11.65 11.71 -8.96
N ILE A 150 -12.75 11.13 -9.48
CA ILE A 150 -14.09 11.70 -9.43
C ILE A 150 -14.50 12.14 -8.01
N LEU A 151 -13.99 11.45 -7.00
CA LEU A 151 -14.02 11.82 -5.60
C LEU A 151 -12.61 11.60 -5.04
N PRO A 152 -11.95 12.60 -4.45
CA PRO A 152 -10.60 12.42 -3.90
C PRO A 152 -10.52 11.26 -2.92
N ILE A 153 -9.55 10.38 -3.14
CA ILE A 153 -9.43 9.09 -2.46
C ILE A 153 -8.54 9.20 -1.23
N THR A 154 -9.04 8.75 -0.08
CA THR A 154 -8.24 8.49 1.11
C THR A 154 -7.17 7.46 0.79
N THR A 155 -5.91 7.74 1.11
CA THR A 155 -4.77 6.90 0.73
C THR A 155 -3.68 6.91 1.79
N VAL A 156 -2.80 5.93 1.72
CA VAL A 156 -1.57 5.89 2.53
C VAL A 156 -0.43 6.43 1.68
N GLY A 157 0.09 7.61 2.07
CA GLY A 157 1.13 8.30 1.32
C GLY A 157 2.53 7.86 1.73
N GLN A 158 3.35 7.50 0.76
CA GLN A 158 4.77 7.26 0.96
C GLN A 158 5.49 8.60 1.12
N GLN A 159 6.42 8.67 2.07
CA GLN A 159 7.23 9.88 2.29
C GLN A 159 8.46 9.87 1.38
N ILE A 160 8.25 10.12 0.08
CA ILE A 160 9.26 10.01 -0.97
C ILE A 160 10.48 10.90 -0.69
N ASP A 161 10.27 12.12 -0.21
CA ASP A 161 11.37 13.05 0.11
C ASP A 161 12.26 12.53 1.24
N ILE A 162 11.66 11.96 2.29
CA ILE A 162 12.39 11.37 3.43
C ILE A 162 13.12 10.10 2.98
N ILE A 163 12.50 9.28 2.16
CA ILE A 163 13.12 8.09 1.57
C ILE A 163 14.36 8.48 0.76
N ALA A 164 14.23 9.47 -0.12
CA ALA A 164 15.32 9.96 -0.96
C ALA A 164 16.47 10.55 -0.12
N GLN A 165 16.15 11.39 0.87
CA GLN A 165 17.14 11.96 1.77
C GLN A 165 17.87 10.88 2.55
N THR A 166 17.17 9.93 3.13
CA THR A 166 17.75 8.83 3.90
C THR A 166 18.67 7.96 3.04
N ALA A 167 18.25 7.68 1.79
CA ALA A 167 19.07 6.93 0.84
C ALA A 167 20.36 7.68 0.48
N MET A 168 20.28 8.99 0.27
CA MET A 168 21.45 9.83 0.01
C MET A 168 22.41 9.87 1.19
N GLU A 169 21.92 9.97 2.41
CA GLU A 169 22.76 9.94 3.62
C GLU A 169 23.52 8.61 3.74
N LEU A 170 22.83 7.48 3.50
CA LEU A 170 23.50 6.16 3.49
C LEU A 170 24.55 6.06 2.39
N LEU A 171 24.25 6.58 1.21
CA LEU A 171 25.18 6.58 0.07
C LEU A 171 26.45 7.40 0.38
N VAL A 172 26.27 8.59 0.93
CA VAL A 172 27.39 9.47 1.35
C VAL A 172 28.25 8.80 2.40
N GLN A 173 27.65 8.15 3.40
CA GLN A 173 28.40 7.39 4.41
C GLN A 173 29.27 6.28 3.78
N GLN A 174 28.75 5.54 2.80
CA GLN A 174 29.51 4.52 2.07
C GLN A 174 30.67 5.15 1.27
N MET A 175 30.44 6.29 0.64
CA MET A 175 31.48 7.00 -0.12
C MET A 175 32.60 7.53 0.77
N GLU A 176 32.27 8.09 1.93
CA GLU A 176 33.25 8.60 2.90
C GLU A 176 34.09 7.47 3.48
N GLU A 177 33.49 6.32 3.79
CA GLU A 177 34.23 5.15 4.30
C GLU A 177 35.26 4.65 3.26
N GLN A 178 34.92 4.68 1.98
CA GLN A 178 35.84 4.27 0.90
C GLN A 178 37.02 5.23 0.70
N LYS A 179 36.88 6.49 1.09
CA LYS A 179 37.96 7.50 0.98
C LYS A 179 39.03 7.36 2.06
N LYS A 180 38.79 6.57 3.10
CA LYS A 180 39.75 6.36 4.17
C LYS A 180 40.97 5.59 3.69
N ARG A 181 42.15 5.88 4.27
CA ARG A 181 43.43 5.19 3.94
C ARG A 181 43.39 3.68 4.15
N SER A 182 42.51 3.21 5.03
CA SER A 182 42.24 1.78 5.29
C SER A 182 40.75 1.61 5.34
N PRO A 183 40.07 1.50 4.19
CA PRO A 183 38.65 1.32 4.13
C PRO A 183 38.30 -0.02 4.79
N LYS A 184 37.42 0.02 5.78
CA LYS A 184 36.83 -1.20 6.31
C LYS A 184 35.90 -1.81 5.26
N PRO A 185 35.77 -3.14 5.21
CA PRO A 185 34.68 -3.74 4.45
C PRO A 185 33.38 -3.07 4.85
N LEU A 186 32.49 -2.83 3.86
CA LEU A 186 31.15 -2.32 4.18
C LEU A 186 30.57 -3.15 5.31
N GLU A 187 30.28 -2.50 6.43
CA GLU A 187 29.56 -3.14 7.53
C GLU A 187 28.26 -3.73 6.98
N LYS A 188 27.64 -4.64 7.75
CA LYS A 188 26.37 -5.28 7.37
C LYS A 188 25.43 -4.26 6.72
N PRO A 189 24.71 -4.64 5.64
CA PRO A 189 23.74 -3.77 5.00
C PRO A 189 22.77 -3.17 6.02
N VAL A 190 22.47 -1.89 5.87
CA VAL A 190 21.51 -1.17 6.70
C VAL A 190 20.17 -1.12 5.95
N HIS A 191 19.12 -1.66 6.56
CA HIS A 191 17.77 -1.60 6.03
C HIS A 191 16.94 -0.66 6.88
N LYS A 192 16.52 0.47 6.30
CA LYS A 192 15.66 1.46 6.95
C LYS A 192 14.27 1.44 6.37
N GLN A 193 13.27 1.50 7.24
CA GLN A 193 11.87 1.64 6.88
C GLN A 193 11.37 3.02 7.28
N ILE A 194 10.68 3.69 6.39
CA ILE A 194 10.08 5.01 6.61
C ILE A 194 8.57 4.85 6.78
N THR A 195 8.06 5.33 7.91
CA THR A 195 6.64 5.28 8.22
C THR A 195 5.83 6.11 7.21
N PRO A 196 4.84 5.53 6.51
CA PRO A 196 3.96 6.28 5.63
C PRO A 196 2.94 7.10 6.41
N ILE A 197 2.22 7.98 5.72
CA ILE A 197 1.20 8.87 6.29
C ILE A 197 -0.17 8.56 5.70
N LEU A 198 -1.16 8.32 6.57
CA LEU A 198 -2.55 8.24 6.16
C LEU A 198 -3.08 9.63 5.80
N ILE A 199 -3.55 9.78 4.57
CA ILE A 199 -4.10 11.03 4.03
C ILE A 199 -5.60 10.83 3.82
N ARG A 200 -6.39 11.43 4.72
CA ARG A 200 -7.85 11.35 4.65
C ARG A 200 -8.38 12.32 3.60
N ARG A 201 -9.29 11.81 2.77
CA ARG A 201 -10.00 12.59 1.75
C ARG A 201 -11.49 12.23 1.77
N ASN A 202 -12.14 12.23 0.63
CA ASN A 202 -13.60 12.17 0.54
C ASN A 202 -14.18 10.75 0.47
N THR A 203 -13.36 9.71 0.40
CA THR A 203 -13.82 8.32 0.32
C THR A 203 -13.91 7.59 1.66
N THR A 204 -13.64 8.27 2.76
CA THR A 204 -13.84 7.81 4.14
C THR A 204 -14.55 8.87 4.97
N SER A 205 -15.12 8.45 6.10
CA SER A 205 -15.85 9.34 7.02
C SER A 205 -14.94 10.29 7.78
#